data_c190aba3c62be3c6ac22691c3b48ec3b
#
_entry.id   c190aba3c62be3c6ac22691c3b48ec3b
#
_cell.length_a   1.000
_cell.length_b   1.000
_cell.length_c   1.000
_cell.angle_alpha   90.00
_cell.angle_beta   90.00
_cell.angle_gamma   90.00
#
_symmetry.space_group_name_H-M   'P 1'
#
loop_
_entity.id
_entity.type
_entity.pdbx_description
1 polymer ?
#
loop_
_entity_poly.entity_id
_entity_poly.type
_entity_poly.pdbx_seq_one_letter_code
_entity_poly.pdbx_strand_id
1 'polypeptide(L)'
;MEKQIPVKDDDYNFLKMMQLTDKNYNKIRKVNKKQLSNNSNNPRQTEINNKLKFLYDEVDSLYNMFKSNAVSTATSSCFKHKIIKLDKSNAVLHPSLFKSIYVPPKIADYIKEKATFLLEYNCDLGDGKSVTVKFILFDSSHYELNNIRKKGASYFKQCVLKIYILLKLLSKFSNAQCGKNLECLIYLTPFKRKLPNFSKDEMSNQMYHYYDAPENELELNNDSDNMYGAGIETGSVIGASHVNGGLSNICQLNGRIIVYRREEWFKVLIHETMHNYGLDFSTLDITVANKKLHSIFSVQTDIKIFESYCETWARIMNVFFESYFELNRHSRILFTPLTTRKKFVNNAHKQHLVSLKNRKTFIDKKERFLNIFYDNIQHESVFSIFQCVKILNFMGLDYNIISNCNDENYTIVKKLYKEQTNVFAYYVIVSILIANFNNFILWCIDNNVNLFKFKDDDASVDSFIMFISKNYKNSELLQMIVGLEKRLENKTSNEETLLSTMRMSVLGGNR
;
A
#
# COMPACT_ATOMS: atom_id res chain seq x y z
N MET A 1 -9.56 34.35 -6.81
CA MET A 1 -8.17 33.82 -6.95
C MET A 1 -7.84 33.09 -5.67
N GLU A 2 -8.22 31.82 -5.56
CA GLU A 2 -7.82 30.96 -4.46
C GLU A 2 -6.34 30.62 -4.62
N LYS A 3 -5.53 31.07 -3.67
CA LYS A 3 -4.15 30.63 -3.54
C LYS A 3 -4.17 29.14 -3.25
N GLN A 4 -3.90 28.31 -4.25
CA GLN A 4 -3.64 26.91 -4.03
C GLN A 4 -2.43 26.79 -3.12
N ILE A 5 -2.70 26.44 -1.88
CA ILE A 5 -1.72 26.05 -0.87
C ILE A 5 -0.97 24.86 -1.44
N PRO A 6 0.37 24.84 -1.46
CA PRO A 6 1.11 23.65 -1.82
C PRO A 6 0.61 22.50 -0.93
N VAL A 7 0.21 21.39 -1.54
CA VAL A 7 -0.26 20.19 -0.85
C VAL A 7 0.81 19.81 0.17
N LYS A 8 0.59 20.22 1.42
CA LYS A 8 1.37 19.75 2.55
C LYS A 8 1.10 18.27 2.69
N ASP A 9 2.17 17.54 2.83
CA ASP A 9 2.30 16.11 3.03
C ASP A 9 1.25 15.57 4.02
N ASP A 10 0.09 15.11 3.53
CA ASP A 10 -0.96 14.49 4.34
C ASP A 10 -0.42 13.28 5.11
N ASP A 11 0.62 12.61 4.58
CA ASP A 11 1.21 11.42 5.19
C ASP A 11 1.97 11.70 6.49
N TYR A 12 2.67 12.85 6.56
CA TYR A 12 3.31 13.28 7.80
C TYR A 12 2.28 13.54 8.91
N ASN A 13 1.06 13.97 8.54
CA ASN A 13 -0.02 14.19 9.48
C ASN A 13 -0.59 12.88 10.04
N PHE A 14 -0.74 11.82 9.23
CA PHE A 14 -1.20 10.51 9.73
C PHE A 14 -0.24 9.91 10.74
N LEU A 15 1.05 9.91 10.44
CA LEU A 15 2.07 9.44 11.36
C LEU A 15 2.08 10.26 12.66
N LYS A 16 1.95 11.58 12.53
CA LYS A 16 1.88 12.49 13.67
C LYS A 16 0.59 12.28 14.49
N MET A 17 -0.54 12.08 13.83
CA MET A 17 -1.82 11.78 14.51
C MET A 17 -1.75 10.46 15.25
N MET A 18 -1.14 9.41 14.65
CA MET A 18 -0.90 8.13 15.30
C MET A 18 0.06 8.24 16.49
N GLN A 19 1.11 9.07 16.41
CA GLN A 19 2.13 9.24 17.46
C GLN A 19 1.68 10.12 18.63
N LEU A 20 0.92 11.18 18.37
CA LEU A 20 0.56 12.18 19.39
C LEU A 20 -0.54 11.72 20.33
N THR A 21 -1.37 10.78 19.91
CA THR A 21 -2.57 10.38 20.65
C THR A 21 -2.39 9.12 21.51
N ASP A 22 -1.25 8.42 21.40
CA ASP A 22 -1.14 7.10 22.02
C ASP A 22 0.09 6.92 22.94
N LYS A 23 -0.15 6.97 24.26
CA LYS A 23 0.86 6.54 25.26
C LYS A 23 1.21 5.06 25.10
N ASN A 24 0.28 4.23 24.63
CA ASN A 24 0.49 2.81 24.36
C ASN A 24 1.37 2.59 23.12
N TYR A 25 1.25 3.42 22.09
CA TYR A 25 2.14 3.40 20.92
C TYR A 25 3.62 3.46 21.30
N ASN A 26 3.98 4.36 22.22
CA ASN A 26 5.35 4.44 22.70
C ASN A 26 5.78 3.22 23.56
N LYS A 27 4.82 2.56 24.22
CA LYS A 27 5.07 1.33 24.98
C LYS A 27 5.28 0.14 24.04
N ILE A 28 4.43 -0.01 23.02
CA ILE A 28 4.54 -1.01 21.93
C ILE A 28 5.86 -0.82 21.18
N ARG A 29 6.18 0.42 20.78
CA ARG A 29 7.45 0.77 20.13
C ARG A 29 8.67 0.40 20.98
N LYS A 30 8.63 0.59 22.30
CA LYS A 30 9.73 0.20 23.21
C LYS A 30 9.90 -1.31 23.32
N VAL A 31 8.79 -2.07 23.36
CA VAL A 31 8.82 -3.54 23.40
C VAL A 31 9.42 -4.10 22.12
N ASN A 32 8.93 -3.66 20.96
CA ASN A 32 9.44 -4.11 19.67
C ASN A 32 10.90 -3.70 19.43
N LYS A 33 11.30 -2.50 19.86
CA LYS A 33 12.68 -2.04 19.77
C LYS A 33 13.63 -2.87 20.64
N LYS A 34 13.17 -3.33 21.81
CA LYS A 34 13.92 -4.22 22.69
C LYS A 34 14.06 -5.62 22.11
N GLN A 35 13.02 -6.14 21.42
CA GLN A 35 13.09 -7.41 20.69
C GLN A 35 14.06 -7.35 19.51
N LEU A 36 14.05 -6.27 18.71
CA LEU A 36 14.96 -6.07 17.59
C LEU A 36 16.41 -5.91 18.05
N SER A 37 16.66 -5.22 19.19
CA SER A 37 18.00 -5.02 19.74
C SER A 37 18.57 -6.25 20.45
N ASN A 38 17.73 -7.07 21.08
CA ASN A 38 18.15 -8.30 21.78
C ASN A 38 18.32 -9.50 20.82
N ASN A 39 17.84 -9.41 19.60
CA ASN A 39 17.91 -10.48 18.59
C ASN A 39 19.12 -10.40 17.67
N SER A 40 20.12 -9.54 17.95
CA SER A 40 21.34 -9.43 17.10
C SER A 40 22.09 -10.76 16.94
N ASN A 41 21.91 -11.70 17.86
CA ASN A 41 22.52 -13.04 17.84
C ASN A 41 21.55 -14.16 17.37
N ASN A 42 20.31 -13.81 16.95
CA ASN A 42 19.39 -14.82 16.42
C ASN A 42 19.73 -15.08 14.94
N PRO A 43 20.10 -16.33 14.56
CA PRO A 43 20.45 -16.68 13.18
C PRO A 43 19.34 -16.31 12.18
N ARG A 44 18.07 -16.51 12.56
CA ARG A 44 16.91 -16.21 11.71
C ARG A 44 16.73 -14.70 11.49
N GLN A 45 16.98 -13.86 12.51
CA GLN A 45 16.96 -12.40 12.33
C GLN A 45 18.13 -11.93 11.44
N THR A 46 19.27 -12.58 11.56
CA THR A 46 20.43 -12.32 10.70
C THR A 46 20.11 -12.65 9.24
N GLU A 47 19.36 -13.73 8.99
CA GLU A 47 18.91 -14.11 7.64
C GLU A 47 18.01 -13.05 7.01
N ILE A 48 17.00 -12.55 7.73
CA ILE A 48 16.14 -11.43 7.29
C ILE A 48 17.00 -10.21 6.96
N ASN A 49 17.90 -9.82 7.88
CA ASN A 49 18.76 -8.65 7.70
C ASN A 49 19.65 -8.80 6.45
N ASN A 50 20.18 -9.99 6.19
CA ASN A 50 20.97 -10.27 4.98
C ASN A 50 20.16 -10.13 3.69
N LYS A 51 18.90 -10.59 3.68
CA LYS A 51 17.99 -10.39 2.54
C LYS A 51 17.69 -8.91 2.32
N LEU A 52 17.40 -8.15 3.38
CA LEU A 52 17.16 -6.70 3.29
C LEU A 52 18.42 -5.94 2.82
N LYS A 53 19.61 -6.31 3.30
CA LYS A 53 20.88 -5.74 2.86
C LYS A 53 21.17 -6.06 1.40
N PHE A 54 20.87 -7.28 0.94
CA PHE A 54 20.97 -7.66 -0.47
C PHE A 54 20.06 -6.79 -1.34
N LEU A 55 18.78 -6.63 -0.97
CA LEU A 55 17.85 -5.73 -1.70
C LEU A 55 18.34 -4.28 -1.70
N TYR A 56 18.93 -3.84 -0.57
CA TYR A 56 19.53 -2.50 -0.48
C TYR A 56 20.67 -2.33 -1.49
N ASP A 57 21.57 -3.29 -1.61
CA ASP A 57 22.69 -3.25 -2.55
C ASP A 57 22.20 -3.21 -3.99
N GLU A 58 21.18 -4.00 -4.33
CA GLU A 58 20.56 -4.01 -5.65
C GLU A 58 19.97 -2.64 -6.00
N VAL A 59 19.21 -2.05 -5.11
CA VAL A 59 18.59 -0.72 -5.30
C VAL A 59 19.66 0.38 -5.34
N ASP A 60 20.68 0.34 -4.47
CA ASP A 60 21.76 1.33 -4.43
C ASP A 60 22.63 1.26 -5.70
N SER A 61 22.89 0.06 -6.20
CA SER A 61 23.60 -0.16 -7.48
C SER A 61 22.82 0.45 -8.65
N LEU A 62 21.53 0.13 -8.79
CA LEU A 62 20.69 0.69 -9.85
C LEU A 62 20.57 2.22 -9.73
N TYR A 63 20.38 2.73 -8.53
CA TYR A 63 20.29 4.17 -8.29
C TYR A 63 21.59 4.92 -8.63
N ASN A 64 22.74 4.36 -8.27
CA ASN A 64 24.06 4.95 -8.57
C ASN A 64 24.43 4.84 -10.04
N MET A 65 24.05 3.74 -10.71
CA MET A 65 24.18 3.60 -12.16
C MET A 65 23.47 4.74 -12.90
N PHE A 66 22.26 5.12 -12.45
CA PHE A 66 21.55 6.28 -13.00
C PHE A 66 22.24 7.62 -12.71
N LYS A 67 22.85 7.79 -11.54
CA LYS A 67 23.58 9.02 -11.22
C LYS A 67 24.84 9.20 -12.02
N SER A 68 25.61 8.11 -12.24
CA SER A 68 26.87 8.13 -12.99
C SER A 68 26.63 8.23 -14.49
N ASN A 69 25.58 7.59 -15.00
CA ASN A 69 25.20 7.54 -16.41
C ASN A 69 24.34 8.73 -16.88
N ALA A 70 24.17 9.77 -16.08
CA ALA A 70 23.70 11.06 -16.58
C ALA A 70 24.59 11.57 -17.76
N VAL A 71 25.70 10.87 -18.02
CA VAL A 71 26.70 11.13 -19.09
C VAL A 71 26.67 10.06 -20.20
N SER A 72 26.10 8.85 -20.02
CA SER A 72 26.11 7.82 -21.07
C SER A 72 24.77 7.71 -21.82
N THR A 73 24.89 7.46 -23.16
CA THR A 73 23.77 7.57 -24.12
C THR A 73 22.60 6.62 -23.92
N ALA A 74 22.81 5.42 -23.37
CA ALA A 74 21.75 4.40 -23.24
C ALA A 74 20.75 4.68 -22.08
N THR A 75 21.24 5.13 -20.92
CA THR A 75 20.39 5.48 -19.78
C THR A 75 19.79 6.89 -19.88
N SER A 76 20.41 7.78 -20.67
CA SER A 76 19.83 9.09 -20.96
C SER A 76 18.54 8.99 -21.80
N SER A 77 18.34 7.90 -22.54
CA SER A 77 17.10 7.66 -23.31
C SER A 77 15.88 7.45 -22.42
N CYS A 78 16.04 6.78 -21.28
CA CYS A 78 14.96 6.52 -20.32
C CYS A 78 14.33 7.80 -19.74
N PHE A 79 15.06 8.91 -19.70
CA PHE A 79 14.55 10.20 -19.20
C PHE A 79 14.12 11.17 -20.31
N LYS A 80 14.26 10.77 -21.57
CA LYS A 80 13.64 11.52 -22.67
C LYS A 80 12.15 11.22 -22.66
N HIS A 81 11.37 12.27 -22.57
CA HIS A 81 9.92 12.14 -22.62
C HIS A 81 9.33 12.84 -23.82
N LYS A 82 8.19 12.32 -24.27
CA LYS A 82 7.32 13.00 -25.22
C LYS A 82 6.17 13.62 -24.46
N ILE A 83 5.82 14.86 -24.81
CA ILE A 83 4.61 15.53 -24.31
C ILE A 83 3.60 15.47 -25.47
N ILE A 84 2.49 14.79 -25.24
CA ILE A 84 1.44 14.59 -26.22
C ILE A 84 0.17 15.28 -25.70
N LYS A 85 -0.44 16.15 -26.53
CA LYS A 85 -1.76 16.69 -26.23
C LYS A 85 -2.78 15.60 -26.49
N LEU A 86 -3.66 15.36 -25.55
CA LEU A 86 -4.71 14.36 -25.67
C LEU A 86 -5.93 14.93 -26.39
N ASP A 87 -6.52 14.13 -27.25
CA ASP A 87 -7.88 14.26 -27.78
C ASP A 87 -8.71 13.03 -27.39
N LYS A 88 -10.01 13.07 -27.64
CA LYS A 88 -10.94 12.00 -27.25
C LYS A 88 -10.68 10.66 -27.96
N SER A 89 -9.94 10.65 -29.05
CA SER A 89 -9.59 9.44 -29.82
C SER A 89 -8.35 8.73 -29.26
N ASN A 90 -7.64 9.36 -28.34
CA ASN A 90 -6.38 8.81 -27.83
C ASN A 90 -6.59 7.48 -27.09
N ALA A 91 -5.77 6.49 -27.38
CA ALA A 91 -5.86 5.14 -26.84
C ALA A 91 -5.88 5.10 -25.30
N VAL A 92 -5.20 6.04 -24.61
CA VAL A 92 -5.18 6.10 -23.13
C VAL A 92 -6.52 6.55 -22.52
N LEU A 93 -7.44 7.07 -23.35
CA LEU A 93 -8.80 7.47 -22.95
C LEU A 93 -9.86 6.48 -23.42
N HIS A 94 -9.46 5.39 -24.08
CA HIS A 94 -10.41 4.43 -24.64
C HIS A 94 -11.27 3.79 -23.55
N PRO A 95 -12.61 3.74 -23.73
CA PRO A 95 -13.55 3.23 -22.73
C PRO A 95 -13.23 1.82 -22.23
N SER A 96 -12.67 0.94 -23.09
CA SER A 96 -12.35 -0.45 -22.72
C SER A 96 -11.32 -0.56 -21.59
N LEU A 97 -10.45 0.47 -21.38
CA LEU A 97 -9.50 0.50 -20.28
C LEU A 97 -10.18 0.60 -18.91
N PHE A 98 -11.43 1.09 -18.89
CA PHE A 98 -12.19 1.34 -17.68
C PHE A 98 -13.40 0.42 -17.54
N LYS A 99 -13.58 -0.54 -18.45
CA LYS A 99 -14.62 -1.58 -18.39
C LYS A 99 -14.20 -2.66 -17.39
N SER A 100 -14.20 -2.31 -16.10
CA SER A 100 -13.88 -3.23 -15.02
C SER A 100 -14.67 -2.82 -13.79
N ILE A 101 -15.18 -3.80 -13.05
CA ILE A 101 -15.82 -3.58 -11.74
C ILE A 101 -14.87 -2.93 -10.72
N TYR A 102 -13.57 -2.99 -10.98
CA TYR A 102 -12.53 -2.41 -10.11
C TYR A 102 -12.25 -0.93 -10.40
N VAL A 103 -12.76 -0.37 -11.50
CA VAL A 103 -12.61 1.07 -11.81
C VAL A 103 -13.92 1.79 -11.52
N PRO A 104 -13.96 2.67 -10.51
CA PRO A 104 -15.17 3.43 -10.21
C PRO A 104 -15.60 4.30 -11.38
N PRO A 105 -16.89 4.27 -11.81
CA PRO A 105 -17.39 5.04 -12.96
C PRO A 105 -17.05 6.53 -12.87
N LYS A 106 -17.22 7.14 -11.69
CA LYS A 106 -16.87 8.55 -11.44
C LYS A 106 -15.41 8.88 -11.78
N ILE A 107 -14.48 7.96 -11.52
CA ILE A 107 -13.06 8.14 -11.85
C ILE A 107 -12.85 8.00 -13.35
N ALA A 108 -13.48 7.01 -13.98
CA ALA A 108 -13.40 6.80 -15.43
C ALA A 108 -13.92 8.03 -16.20
N ASP A 109 -15.05 8.58 -15.78
CA ASP A 109 -15.65 9.77 -16.40
C ASP A 109 -14.77 11.01 -16.21
N TYR A 110 -14.24 11.21 -15.01
CA TYR A 110 -13.28 12.29 -14.74
C TYR A 110 -12.05 12.20 -15.66
N ILE A 111 -11.49 11.01 -15.84
CA ILE A 111 -10.33 10.81 -16.73
C ILE A 111 -10.69 11.20 -18.16
N LYS A 112 -11.82 10.72 -18.69
CA LYS A 112 -12.27 11.01 -20.06
C LYS A 112 -12.54 12.50 -20.29
N GLU A 113 -13.07 13.20 -19.30
CA GLU A 113 -13.44 14.62 -19.42
C GLU A 113 -12.26 15.57 -19.21
N LYS A 114 -11.37 15.26 -18.25
CA LYS A 114 -10.38 16.21 -17.72
C LYS A 114 -8.94 15.94 -18.13
N ALA A 115 -8.63 14.79 -18.75
CA ALA A 115 -7.29 14.48 -19.21
C ALA A 115 -6.92 15.35 -20.43
N THR A 116 -5.79 16.04 -20.37
CA THR A 116 -5.36 17.00 -21.41
C THR A 116 -4.02 16.68 -22.03
N PHE A 117 -3.09 16.13 -21.25
CA PHE A 117 -1.75 15.85 -21.70
C PHE A 117 -1.27 14.49 -21.22
N LEU A 118 -0.33 13.92 -21.98
CA LEU A 118 0.35 12.68 -21.69
C LEU A 118 1.86 12.94 -21.69
N LEU A 119 2.55 12.48 -20.64
CA LEU A 119 4.00 12.35 -20.61
C LEU A 119 4.37 10.90 -20.81
N GLU A 120 5.07 10.57 -21.91
CA GLU A 120 5.50 9.21 -22.24
C GLU A 120 7.01 9.07 -22.08
N TYR A 121 7.40 8.02 -21.36
CA TYR A 121 8.79 7.60 -21.16
C TYR A 121 8.96 6.15 -21.60
N ASN A 122 10.01 5.87 -22.38
CA ASN A 122 10.33 4.50 -22.81
C ASN A 122 11.66 4.09 -22.18
N CYS A 123 11.66 3.00 -21.43
CA CYS A 123 12.84 2.51 -20.73
C CYS A 123 13.11 1.06 -21.13
N ASP A 124 14.36 0.79 -21.49
CA ASP A 124 14.88 -0.57 -21.61
C ASP A 124 15.25 -1.09 -20.21
N LEU A 125 14.67 -2.20 -19.80
CA LEU A 125 14.97 -2.87 -18.53
C LEU A 125 16.12 -3.88 -18.70
N GLY A 126 16.63 -4.11 -19.91
CA GLY A 126 17.57 -5.17 -20.23
C GLY A 126 16.92 -6.55 -20.27
N ASP A 127 17.70 -7.55 -20.69
CA ASP A 127 17.24 -8.95 -20.82
C ASP A 127 16.01 -9.10 -21.75
N GLY A 128 15.90 -8.19 -22.73
CA GLY A 128 14.78 -8.12 -23.69
C GLY A 128 13.46 -7.65 -23.08
N LYS A 129 13.48 -7.09 -21.88
CA LYS A 129 12.30 -6.46 -21.24
C LYS A 129 12.33 -4.94 -21.43
N SER A 130 11.15 -4.36 -21.67
CA SER A 130 10.97 -2.91 -21.83
C SER A 130 9.72 -2.43 -21.09
N VAL A 131 9.73 -1.14 -20.72
CA VAL A 131 8.53 -0.49 -20.15
C VAL A 131 8.27 0.86 -20.79
N THR A 132 7.01 1.10 -21.13
CA THR A 132 6.48 2.41 -21.50
C THR A 132 5.68 2.97 -20.33
N VAL A 133 6.17 4.06 -19.72
CA VAL A 133 5.49 4.74 -18.62
C VAL A 133 4.80 5.97 -19.15
N LYS A 134 3.48 6.06 -18.92
CA LYS A 134 2.61 7.13 -19.36
C LYS A 134 1.95 7.81 -18.16
N PHE A 135 2.31 9.07 -17.89
CA PHE A 135 1.62 9.89 -16.91
C PHE A 135 0.59 10.74 -17.61
N ILE A 136 -0.68 10.56 -17.23
CA ILE A 136 -1.80 11.34 -17.76
C ILE A 136 -2.05 12.53 -16.83
N LEU A 137 -2.04 13.74 -17.42
CA LEU A 137 -2.18 15.01 -16.73
C LEU A 137 -3.55 15.63 -17.02
N PHE A 138 -4.06 16.40 -16.06
CA PHE A 138 -5.37 17.02 -16.08
C PHE A 138 -5.27 18.55 -16.17
N ASP A 139 -6.35 19.24 -16.57
CA ASP A 139 -6.38 20.71 -16.74
C ASP A 139 -5.97 21.46 -15.47
N SER A 140 -6.33 20.95 -14.28
CA SER A 140 -5.92 21.49 -13.01
C SER A 140 -4.40 21.47 -12.78
N SER A 141 -3.66 20.74 -13.61
CA SER A 141 -2.20 20.62 -13.59
C SER A 141 -1.47 21.57 -14.53
N HIS A 142 -2.13 22.61 -15.06
CA HIS A 142 -1.47 23.68 -15.84
C HIS A 142 -0.24 24.26 -15.12
N TYR A 143 -0.31 24.34 -13.81
CA TYR A 143 0.83 24.73 -12.98
C TYR A 143 1.97 23.71 -13.05
N GLU A 144 1.65 22.40 -13.06
CA GLU A 144 2.63 21.32 -13.21
C GLU A 144 3.25 21.33 -14.60
N LEU A 145 2.46 21.56 -15.66
CA LEU A 145 2.97 21.65 -17.03
C LEU A 145 3.94 22.84 -17.23
N ASN A 146 3.62 23.99 -16.66
CA ASN A 146 4.52 25.15 -16.66
C ASN A 146 5.77 24.91 -15.80
N ASN A 147 5.66 24.17 -14.71
CA ASN A 147 6.80 23.73 -13.91
C ASN A 147 7.65 22.68 -14.66
N ILE A 148 7.02 21.76 -15.41
CA ILE A 148 7.71 20.78 -16.29
C ILE A 148 8.51 21.53 -17.35
N ARG A 149 7.96 22.57 -17.98
CA ARG A 149 8.64 23.36 -18.99
C ARG A 149 9.75 24.26 -18.40
N LYS A 150 9.55 24.83 -17.21
CA LYS A 150 10.49 25.81 -16.60
C LYS A 150 11.56 25.18 -15.72
N LYS A 151 11.25 24.10 -14.98
CA LYS A 151 12.16 23.46 -14.01
C LYS A 151 12.62 22.08 -14.45
N GLY A 152 12.32 21.73 -15.70
CA GLY A 152 12.61 20.39 -16.23
C GLY A 152 11.99 19.30 -15.38
N ALA A 153 11.19 18.47 -15.90
CA ALA A 153 10.50 17.28 -15.42
C ALA A 153 11.11 16.53 -14.18
N SER A 154 11.71 17.24 -13.20
CA SER A 154 12.47 16.62 -12.10
C SER A 154 11.62 15.68 -11.27
N TYR A 155 10.34 16.04 -11.02
CA TYR A 155 9.39 15.21 -10.30
C TYR A 155 9.09 13.92 -11.07
N PHE A 156 8.64 14.01 -12.32
CA PHE A 156 8.31 12.84 -13.12
C PHE A 156 9.55 11.98 -13.44
N LYS A 157 10.72 12.59 -13.61
CA LYS A 157 11.98 11.84 -13.73
C LYS A 157 12.30 11.02 -12.47
N GLN A 158 12.02 11.57 -11.28
CA GLN A 158 12.16 10.82 -10.03
C GLN A 158 11.13 9.69 -9.93
N CYS A 159 9.89 9.92 -10.37
CA CYS A 159 8.88 8.87 -10.45
C CYS A 159 9.30 7.75 -11.41
N VAL A 160 9.78 8.10 -12.62
CA VAL A 160 10.29 7.12 -13.59
C VAL A 160 11.49 6.35 -13.02
N LEU A 161 12.40 7.02 -12.31
CA LEU A 161 13.52 6.36 -11.64
C LEU A 161 13.04 5.34 -10.60
N LYS A 162 12.07 5.69 -9.76
CA LYS A 162 11.47 4.76 -8.79
C LYS A 162 10.86 3.55 -9.52
N ILE A 163 10.08 3.79 -10.58
CA ILE A 163 9.45 2.75 -11.40
C ILE A 163 10.52 1.84 -12.03
N TYR A 164 11.53 2.42 -12.66
CA TYR A 164 12.60 1.66 -13.29
C TYR A 164 13.33 0.74 -12.30
N ILE A 165 13.74 1.28 -11.15
CA ILE A 165 14.44 0.51 -10.11
C ILE A 165 13.55 -0.63 -9.61
N LEU A 166 12.26 -0.36 -9.34
CA LEU A 166 11.30 -1.38 -8.93
C LEU A 166 11.18 -2.50 -9.96
N LEU A 167 10.89 -2.14 -11.21
CA LEU A 167 10.65 -3.11 -12.27
C LEU A 167 11.91 -3.93 -12.58
N LYS A 168 13.09 -3.27 -12.64
CA LYS A 168 14.37 -3.96 -12.85
C LYS A 168 14.71 -4.90 -11.69
N LEU A 169 14.42 -4.51 -10.44
CA LEU A 169 14.60 -5.35 -9.27
C LEU A 169 13.69 -6.59 -9.35
N LEU A 170 12.37 -6.37 -9.50
CA LEU A 170 11.40 -7.46 -9.50
C LEU A 170 11.50 -8.36 -10.72
N SER A 171 11.98 -7.85 -11.86
CA SER A 171 12.22 -8.68 -13.05
C SER A 171 13.21 -9.82 -12.83
N LYS A 172 14.15 -9.68 -11.88
CA LYS A 172 15.10 -10.74 -11.50
C LYS A 172 14.42 -11.95 -10.85
N PHE A 173 13.23 -11.76 -10.32
CA PHE A 173 12.47 -12.77 -9.59
C PHE A 173 11.28 -13.31 -10.40
N SER A 174 10.91 -12.66 -11.49
CA SER A 174 9.78 -12.98 -12.34
C SER A 174 10.14 -13.98 -13.46
N ASN A 175 9.10 -14.57 -14.06
CA ASN A 175 9.27 -15.29 -15.30
C ASN A 175 9.71 -14.33 -16.43
N ALA A 176 10.58 -14.81 -17.33
CA ALA A 176 11.12 -13.99 -18.44
C ALA A 176 10.03 -13.46 -19.38
N GLN A 177 8.91 -14.17 -19.52
CA GLN A 177 7.81 -13.79 -20.42
C GLN A 177 6.83 -12.79 -19.78
N CYS A 178 6.67 -12.81 -18.43
CA CYS A 178 5.73 -11.92 -17.75
C CYS A 178 6.23 -10.46 -17.85
N GLY A 179 5.36 -9.58 -18.36
CA GLY A 179 5.64 -8.16 -18.51
C GLY A 179 6.85 -7.84 -19.39
N LYS A 180 7.13 -8.65 -20.43
CA LYS A 180 8.26 -8.41 -21.32
C LYS A 180 8.16 -7.05 -22.00
N ASN A 181 6.96 -6.70 -22.48
CA ASN A 181 6.62 -5.37 -23.00
C ASN A 181 5.56 -4.76 -22.09
N LEU A 182 5.98 -4.05 -21.06
CA LEU A 182 5.07 -3.52 -20.07
C LEU A 182 4.63 -2.09 -20.41
N GLU A 183 3.33 -1.82 -20.32
CA GLU A 183 2.77 -0.46 -20.38
C GLU A 183 2.21 -0.07 -19.00
N CYS A 184 2.72 1.02 -18.41
CA CYS A 184 2.23 1.59 -17.16
C CYS A 184 1.44 2.87 -17.45
N LEU A 185 0.12 2.86 -17.25
CA LEU A 185 -0.77 4.02 -17.38
C LEU A 185 -1.04 4.60 -15.99
N ILE A 186 -0.57 5.81 -15.72
CA ILE A 186 -0.64 6.44 -14.39
C ILE A 186 -1.48 7.72 -14.47
N TYR A 187 -2.76 7.60 -14.07
CA TYR A 187 -3.75 8.68 -14.07
C TYR A 187 -3.84 9.35 -12.70
N LEU A 188 -2.91 10.11 -12.28
CA LEU A 188 -2.84 10.71 -10.95
C LEU A 188 -4.08 11.58 -10.59
N THR A 189 -5.28 10.96 -10.58
CA THR A 189 -6.52 11.66 -10.23
C THR A 189 -6.54 12.08 -8.76
N PRO A 190 -7.29 13.14 -8.40
CA PRO A 190 -7.32 13.66 -7.02
C PRO A 190 -8.20 12.83 -6.07
N PHE A 191 -8.91 11.82 -6.55
CA PHE A 191 -9.84 11.04 -5.73
C PHE A 191 -9.10 10.24 -4.67
N LYS A 192 -9.50 10.42 -3.42
CA LYS A 192 -8.98 9.70 -2.25
C LYS A 192 -9.87 8.50 -1.92
N ARG A 193 -9.28 7.48 -1.26
CA ARG A 193 -10.02 6.39 -0.64
C ARG A 193 -10.68 6.88 0.64
N LYS A 194 -11.98 6.69 0.75
CA LYS A 194 -12.75 7.08 1.94
C LYS A 194 -13.78 6.00 2.26
N LEU A 195 -14.14 5.87 3.52
CA LEU A 195 -15.30 5.09 3.95
C LEU A 195 -16.56 5.59 3.25
N PRO A 196 -17.51 4.72 2.89
CA PRO A 196 -18.80 5.13 2.34
C PRO A 196 -19.55 5.98 3.36
N ASN A 197 -20.25 7.02 2.88
CA ASN A 197 -21.15 7.90 3.65
C ASN A 197 -20.62 8.29 5.05
N PHE A 198 -19.32 8.57 5.15
CA PHE A 198 -18.70 8.91 6.41
C PHE A 198 -19.26 10.24 6.94
N SER A 199 -20.23 10.18 7.85
CA SER A 199 -20.63 11.28 8.73
C SER A 199 -20.28 10.94 10.18
N LYS A 200 -19.97 11.98 10.98
CA LYS A 200 -19.63 11.78 12.40
C LYS A 200 -20.78 11.17 13.21
N ASP A 201 -22.02 11.46 12.79
CA ASP A 201 -23.24 11.06 13.47
C ASP A 201 -23.59 9.58 13.18
N GLU A 202 -23.26 9.06 12.01
CA GLU A 202 -23.55 7.67 11.63
C GLU A 202 -22.64 6.65 12.32
N MET A 203 -21.37 6.97 12.57
CA MET A 203 -20.48 6.07 13.32
C MET A 203 -20.90 5.91 14.80
N SER A 204 -21.49 6.93 15.40
CA SER A 204 -21.98 6.85 16.79
C SER A 204 -23.30 6.08 16.90
N ASN A 205 -24.18 6.20 15.92
CA ASN A 205 -25.50 5.58 15.95
C ASN A 205 -25.48 4.08 15.62
N GLN A 206 -24.56 3.61 14.75
CA GLN A 206 -24.47 2.18 14.42
C GLN A 206 -24.03 1.31 15.61
N MET A 207 -23.22 1.85 16.52
CA MET A 207 -22.72 1.12 17.68
C MET A 207 -23.78 0.96 18.79
N TYR A 208 -24.75 1.88 18.91
CA TYR A 208 -25.78 1.84 19.96
C TYR A 208 -27.04 1.03 19.58
N HIS A 209 -27.37 0.89 18.30
CA HIS A 209 -28.60 0.21 17.87
C HIS A 209 -28.55 -1.32 17.93
N TYR A 210 -27.38 -1.94 18.09
CA TYR A 210 -27.27 -3.40 18.09
C TYR A 210 -27.66 -4.02 19.46
N TYR A 211 -27.45 -3.30 20.56
CA TYR A 211 -27.76 -3.82 21.91
C TYR A 211 -29.19 -3.55 22.36
N ASP A 212 -29.92 -2.67 21.67
CA ASP A 212 -31.27 -2.24 22.07
C ASP A 212 -32.39 -2.60 21.07
N ALA A 213 -32.16 -3.41 20.07
CA ALA A 213 -33.19 -3.81 19.11
C ALA A 213 -34.10 -4.88 19.70
N PRO A 214 -35.44 -4.64 19.82
CA PRO A 214 -36.36 -5.65 20.28
C PRO A 214 -36.44 -6.82 19.29
N GLU A 215 -36.53 -8.05 19.83
CA GLU A 215 -36.48 -9.32 19.08
C GLU A 215 -37.58 -9.53 18.00
N ASN A 216 -38.51 -8.61 17.82
CA ASN A 216 -39.73 -8.82 17.05
C ASN A 216 -39.81 -8.20 15.65
N GLU A 217 -38.73 -7.64 15.09
CA GLU A 217 -38.77 -7.09 13.72
C GLU A 217 -37.90 -7.88 12.72
N LEU A 218 -37.89 -9.20 12.80
CA LEU A 218 -37.23 -10.10 11.86
C LEU A 218 -38.25 -10.78 10.92
N GLU A 219 -38.95 -10.02 10.10
CA GLU A 219 -39.64 -10.60 8.94
C GLU A 219 -38.73 -10.55 7.70
N LEU A 220 -38.38 -11.75 7.27
CA LEU A 220 -37.63 -12.09 6.07
C LEU A 220 -38.43 -11.73 4.82
N ASN A 221 -37.97 -10.77 4.04
CA ASN A 221 -38.31 -10.75 2.61
C ASN A 221 -37.20 -11.47 1.83
N ASN A 222 -37.50 -12.74 1.52
CA ASN A 222 -36.80 -13.53 0.52
C ASN A 222 -37.24 -13.05 -0.86
N ASP A 223 -36.38 -12.28 -1.55
CA ASP A 223 -36.40 -12.24 -3.02
C ASP A 223 -34.95 -12.23 -3.49
N SER A 224 -34.49 -13.44 -3.81
CA SER A 224 -33.32 -13.70 -4.63
C SER A 224 -33.67 -13.46 -6.08
N ASP A 225 -32.75 -12.92 -6.78
CA ASP A 225 -32.51 -12.91 -8.23
C ASP A 225 -32.57 -11.56 -8.93
N ASN A 226 -31.44 -11.28 -9.57
CA ASN A 226 -31.25 -10.27 -10.61
C ASN A 226 -31.21 -8.79 -10.19
N MET A 227 -29.98 -8.29 -9.91
CA MET A 227 -29.70 -6.90 -10.28
C MET A 227 -28.21 -6.62 -10.49
N TYR A 228 -27.71 -6.88 -11.68
CA TYR A 228 -26.66 -6.07 -12.27
C TYR A 228 -27.32 -4.78 -12.82
N GLY A 229 -27.65 -3.88 -11.96
CA GLY A 229 -28.22 -2.58 -12.28
C GLY A 229 -27.65 -1.54 -11.35
N ALA A 230 -27.38 -0.33 -11.86
CA ALA A 230 -26.98 0.84 -11.11
C ALA A 230 -27.91 1.06 -9.91
N GLY A 231 -27.63 0.40 -8.77
CA GLY A 231 -28.43 0.37 -7.56
C GLY A 231 -27.76 1.13 -6.44
N ILE A 232 -28.51 1.92 -5.82
CA ILE A 232 -28.38 2.64 -4.58
C ILE A 232 -27.33 1.97 -3.66
N GLU A 233 -26.15 2.64 -3.44
CA GLU A 233 -25.19 2.24 -2.42
C GLU A 233 -25.90 2.32 -1.05
N THR A 234 -26.28 1.18 -0.51
CA THR A 234 -26.71 1.09 0.89
C THR A 234 -25.51 1.46 1.75
N GLY A 235 -25.68 2.42 2.67
CA GLY A 235 -24.62 3.18 3.35
C GLY A 235 -23.48 2.42 4.07
N SER A 236 -23.52 1.09 4.14
CA SER A 236 -22.54 0.27 4.87
C SER A 236 -21.69 -0.65 3.98
N VAL A 237 -21.90 -0.70 2.68
CA VAL A 237 -21.16 -1.60 1.78
C VAL A 237 -19.85 -0.97 1.30
N ILE A 238 -18.73 -1.64 1.56
CA ILE A 238 -17.41 -1.18 1.08
C ILE A 238 -17.10 -1.83 -0.27
N GLY A 239 -17.07 -1.01 -1.32
CA GLY A 239 -16.82 -1.44 -2.70
C GLY A 239 -15.55 -0.85 -3.31
N ALA A 240 -15.37 -1.07 -4.62
CA ALA A 240 -14.20 -0.64 -5.39
C ALA A 240 -13.95 0.88 -5.33
N SER A 241 -15.00 1.70 -5.26
CA SER A 241 -14.90 3.16 -5.13
C SER A 241 -14.14 3.60 -3.87
N HIS A 242 -14.21 2.81 -2.82
CA HIS A 242 -13.62 3.11 -1.52
C HIS A 242 -12.19 2.55 -1.37
N VAL A 243 -11.86 1.46 -2.08
CA VAL A 243 -10.67 0.64 -1.83
C VAL A 243 -9.68 0.64 -3.00
N ASN A 244 -10.16 0.39 -4.22
CA ASN A 244 -9.28 0.08 -5.35
C ASN A 244 -8.53 1.32 -5.86
N GLY A 245 -7.31 1.13 -6.37
CA GLY A 245 -6.45 2.19 -6.87
C GLY A 245 -5.80 1.90 -8.22
N GLY A 246 -5.82 0.64 -8.65
CA GLY A 246 -5.21 0.16 -9.89
C GLY A 246 -5.82 -1.15 -10.35
N LEU A 247 -5.32 -1.66 -11.46
CA LEU A 247 -5.56 -2.99 -11.99
C LEU A 247 -4.44 -3.37 -12.97
N SER A 248 -4.22 -4.68 -13.17
CA SER A 248 -3.23 -5.21 -14.11
C SER A 248 -3.67 -6.49 -14.79
N ASN A 249 -2.97 -6.84 -15.87
CA ASN A 249 -3.07 -8.16 -16.47
C ASN A 249 -2.10 -9.12 -15.74
N ILE A 250 -2.54 -10.33 -15.48
CA ILE A 250 -1.70 -11.35 -14.84
C ILE A 250 -0.76 -11.96 -15.89
N CYS A 251 0.55 -11.90 -15.63
CA CYS A 251 1.63 -12.57 -16.39
C CYS A 251 1.41 -12.65 -17.92
N GLN A 252 1.22 -11.52 -18.58
CA GLN A 252 1.16 -11.45 -20.03
C GLN A 252 2.46 -10.93 -20.63
N LEU A 253 2.81 -11.37 -21.86
CA LEU A 253 3.96 -10.88 -22.62
C LEU A 253 3.89 -9.35 -22.78
N ASN A 254 2.75 -8.85 -23.27
CA ASN A 254 2.41 -7.45 -23.40
C ASN A 254 1.57 -7.04 -22.20
N GLY A 255 2.22 -6.83 -21.07
CA GLY A 255 1.58 -6.50 -19.82
C GLY A 255 1.06 -5.06 -19.78
N ARG A 256 0.00 -4.84 -19.01
CA ARG A 256 -0.49 -3.49 -18.72
C ARG A 256 -0.81 -3.34 -17.25
N ILE A 257 -0.34 -2.22 -16.67
CA ILE A 257 -0.69 -1.77 -15.33
C ILE A 257 -1.38 -0.42 -15.44
N ILE A 258 -2.52 -0.27 -14.79
CA ILE A 258 -3.26 0.98 -14.69
C ILE A 258 -3.31 1.41 -13.23
N VAL A 259 -2.84 2.62 -12.92
CA VAL A 259 -2.97 3.25 -11.62
C VAL A 259 -3.77 4.53 -11.79
N TYR A 260 -4.93 4.65 -11.14
CA TYR A 260 -5.84 5.76 -11.40
C TYR A 260 -6.01 6.75 -10.24
N ARG A 261 -5.35 6.54 -9.08
CA ARG A 261 -5.34 7.49 -7.97
C ARG A 261 -3.93 8.05 -7.72
N ARG A 262 -3.82 9.33 -7.39
CA ARG A 262 -2.57 9.93 -6.89
C ARG A 262 -2.21 9.37 -5.51
N GLU A 263 -3.22 9.16 -4.68
CA GLU A 263 -3.06 8.58 -3.35
C GLU A 263 -2.43 7.19 -3.43
N GLU A 264 -1.29 7.00 -2.77
CA GLU A 264 -0.55 5.73 -2.74
C GLU A 264 -0.16 5.14 -4.12
N TRP A 265 -0.03 5.98 -5.16
CA TRP A 265 0.18 5.53 -6.54
C TRP A 265 1.35 4.53 -6.68
N PHE A 266 2.46 4.77 -5.97
CA PHE A 266 3.65 3.92 -6.06
C PHE A 266 3.43 2.57 -5.36
N LYS A 267 2.78 2.56 -4.17
CA LYS A 267 2.41 1.32 -3.49
C LYS A 267 1.45 0.49 -4.36
N VAL A 268 0.47 1.13 -5.00
CA VAL A 268 -0.45 0.46 -5.93
C VAL A 268 0.31 -0.09 -7.13
N LEU A 269 1.26 0.67 -7.69
CA LEU A 269 2.10 0.18 -8.79
C LEU A 269 2.89 -1.08 -8.39
N ILE A 270 3.43 -1.13 -7.16
CA ILE A 270 4.12 -2.33 -6.66
C ILE A 270 3.15 -3.51 -6.61
N HIS A 271 1.95 -3.33 -6.05
CA HIS A 271 0.90 -4.35 -5.97
C HIS A 271 0.57 -4.93 -7.34
N GLU A 272 0.26 -4.06 -8.30
CA GLU A 272 -0.08 -4.47 -9.66
C GLU A 272 1.11 -5.13 -10.40
N THR A 273 2.35 -4.74 -10.03
CA THR A 273 3.55 -5.38 -10.59
C THR A 273 3.71 -6.82 -10.08
N MET A 274 3.32 -7.11 -8.84
CA MET A 274 3.35 -8.49 -8.31
C MET A 274 2.49 -9.41 -9.18
N HIS A 275 1.25 -9.01 -9.50
CA HIS A 275 0.36 -9.75 -10.40
C HIS A 275 0.92 -9.83 -11.83
N ASN A 276 1.33 -8.70 -12.38
CA ASN A 276 1.79 -8.64 -13.78
C ASN A 276 3.05 -9.48 -14.02
N TYR A 277 3.94 -9.56 -13.02
CA TYR A 277 5.16 -10.36 -13.10
C TYR A 277 4.97 -11.82 -12.67
N GLY A 278 3.74 -12.24 -12.32
CA GLY A 278 3.41 -13.60 -11.88
C GLY A 278 4.19 -14.00 -10.64
N LEU A 279 4.29 -13.08 -9.67
CA LEU A 279 4.98 -13.31 -8.40
C LEU A 279 4.03 -13.87 -7.33
N ASP A 280 2.73 -13.81 -7.56
CA ASP A 280 1.66 -14.34 -6.73
C ASP A 280 1.15 -15.71 -7.24
N PHE A 281 0.07 -16.19 -6.66
CA PHE A 281 -0.59 -17.44 -6.98
C PHE A 281 -2.06 -17.27 -7.41
N SER A 282 -2.39 -16.15 -8.02
CA SER A 282 -3.75 -15.82 -8.49
C SER A 282 -4.29 -16.76 -9.58
N THR A 283 -3.44 -17.61 -10.14
CA THR A 283 -3.82 -18.63 -11.13
C THR A 283 -4.24 -19.96 -10.51
N LEU A 284 -4.02 -20.15 -9.19
CA LEU A 284 -4.40 -21.38 -8.49
C LEU A 284 -5.87 -21.36 -8.04
N ASP A 285 -6.47 -22.53 -7.95
CA ASP A 285 -7.77 -22.71 -7.30
C ASP A 285 -7.63 -22.59 -5.79
N ILE A 286 -8.27 -21.59 -5.20
CA ILE A 286 -8.24 -21.31 -3.76
C ILE A 286 -9.50 -21.80 -3.03
N THR A 287 -10.35 -22.63 -3.64
CA THR A 287 -11.60 -23.11 -3.04
C THR A 287 -11.36 -23.85 -1.73
N VAL A 288 -10.36 -24.76 -1.69
CA VAL A 288 -9.98 -25.49 -0.47
C VAL A 288 -9.41 -24.54 0.58
N ALA A 289 -8.62 -23.57 0.13
CA ALA A 289 -8.06 -22.52 0.98
C ALA A 289 -9.15 -21.70 1.66
N ASN A 290 -10.16 -21.27 0.92
CA ASN A 290 -11.31 -20.52 1.46
C ASN A 290 -12.07 -21.32 2.51
N LYS A 291 -12.33 -22.62 2.28
CA LYS A 291 -12.98 -23.48 3.30
C LYS A 291 -12.19 -23.51 4.60
N LYS A 292 -10.87 -23.62 4.56
CA LYS A 292 -10.00 -23.57 5.74
C LYS A 292 -10.03 -22.20 6.42
N LEU A 293 -10.04 -21.10 5.67
CA LEU A 293 -10.14 -19.75 6.22
C LEU A 293 -11.51 -19.51 6.87
N HIS A 294 -12.60 -20.00 6.28
CA HIS A 294 -13.94 -19.92 6.86
C HIS A 294 -14.09 -20.75 8.16
N SER A 295 -13.21 -21.74 8.40
CA SER A 295 -13.20 -22.45 9.69
C SER A 295 -12.54 -21.65 10.83
N ILE A 296 -11.81 -20.57 10.51
CA ILE A 296 -11.14 -19.71 11.50
C ILE A 296 -11.70 -18.28 11.54
N PHE A 297 -12.41 -17.85 10.49
CA PHE A 297 -13.05 -16.55 10.41
C PHE A 297 -14.54 -16.71 10.08
N SER A 298 -15.42 -16.10 10.86
CA SER A 298 -16.89 -16.19 10.71
C SER A 298 -17.44 -15.42 9.50
N VAL A 299 -16.67 -15.22 8.42
CA VAL A 299 -17.08 -14.50 7.20
C VAL A 299 -17.55 -15.45 6.11
N GLN A 300 -18.40 -14.95 5.19
CA GLN A 300 -18.90 -15.72 4.04
C GLN A 300 -18.31 -15.24 2.70
N THR A 301 -17.49 -14.19 2.73
CA THR A 301 -16.89 -13.61 1.51
C THR A 301 -15.84 -14.55 0.93
N ASP A 302 -15.66 -14.52 -0.39
CA ASP A 302 -14.55 -15.20 -1.05
C ASP A 302 -13.23 -14.48 -0.73
N ILE A 303 -12.40 -15.10 0.12
CA ILE A 303 -11.15 -14.51 0.60
C ILE A 303 -10.04 -14.77 -0.41
N LYS A 304 -9.78 -13.79 -1.28
CA LYS A 304 -8.68 -13.86 -2.24
C LYS A 304 -7.33 -13.64 -1.56
N ILE A 305 -6.79 -14.69 -0.96
CA ILE A 305 -5.55 -14.63 -0.17
C ILE A 305 -4.32 -14.23 -1.00
N PHE A 306 -4.31 -14.47 -2.31
CA PHE A 306 -3.25 -13.97 -3.19
C PHE A 306 -3.21 -12.43 -3.22
N GLU A 307 -4.36 -11.76 -3.08
CA GLU A 307 -4.44 -10.30 -2.93
C GLU A 307 -3.76 -9.83 -1.63
N SER A 308 -3.96 -10.58 -0.53
CA SER A 308 -3.28 -10.25 0.73
C SER A 308 -1.77 -10.45 0.65
N TYR A 309 -1.30 -11.45 -0.10
CA TYR A 309 0.12 -11.67 -0.37
C TYR A 309 0.71 -10.49 -1.16
N CYS A 310 0.09 -10.09 -2.27
CA CYS A 310 0.52 -8.96 -3.09
C CYS A 310 0.50 -7.65 -2.32
N GLU A 311 -0.56 -7.37 -1.56
CA GLU A 311 -0.68 -6.14 -0.78
C GLU A 311 0.35 -6.09 0.36
N THR A 312 0.65 -7.23 1.01
CA THR A 312 1.69 -7.30 2.05
C THR A 312 3.06 -6.95 1.45
N TRP A 313 3.42 -7.56 0.33
CA TRP A 313 4.67 -7.22 -0.36
C TRP A 313 4.68 -5.79 -0.87
N ALA A 314 3.55 -5.27 -1.38
CA ALA A 314 3.45 -3.89 -1.82
C ALA A 314 3.74 -2.91 -0.68
N ARG A 315 3.24 -3.16 0.53
CA ARG A 315 3.52 -2.34 1.71
C ARG A 315 4.97 -2.46 2.16
N ILE A 316 5.51 -3.67 2.25
CA ILE A 316 6.91 -3.92 2.64
C ILE A 316 7.86 -3.22 1.68
N MET A 317 7.65 -3.36 0.37
CA MET A 317 8.48 -2.72 -0.64
C MET A 317 8.30 -1.20 -0.67
N ASN A 318 7.09 -0.70 -0.45
CA ASN A 318 6.87 0.74 -0.29
C ASN A 318 7.66 1.31 0.89
N VAL A 319 7.60 0.64 2.06
CA VAL A 319 8.40 0.99 3.25
C VAL A 319 9.90 0.92 2.93
N PHE A 320 10.34 -0.10 2.21
CA PHE A 320 11.73 -0.27 1.79
C PHE A 320 12.22 0.92 0.95
N PHE A 321 11.48 1.28 -0.10
CA PHE A 321 11.84 2.40 -0.98
C PHE A 321 11.81 3.75 -0.24
N GLU A 322 10.81 4.00 0.60
CA GLU A 322 10.75 5.24 1.39
C GLU A 322 11.94 5.33 2.36
N SER A 323 12.29 4.24 3.03
CA SER A 323 13.46 4.18 3.94
C SER A 323 14.78 4.40 3.19
N TYR A 324 14.93 3.81 1.99
CA TYR A 324 16.08 4.02 1.14
C TYR A 324 16.23 5.48 0.70
N PHE A 325 15.15 6.09 0.22
CA PHE A 325 15.17 7.49 -0.22
C PHE A 325 15.30 8.48 0.93
N GLU A 326 14.75 8.17 2.10
CA GLU A 326 14.93 8.96 3.32
C GLU A 326 16.41 9.01 3.73
N LEU A 327 17.08 7.87 3.82
CA LEU A 327 18.50 7.77 4.12
C LEU A 327 19.35 8.61 3.15
N ASN A 328 19.05 8.53 1.85
CA ASN A 328 19.80 9.25 0.83
C ASN A 328 19.55 10.77 0.81
N ARG A 329 18.37 11.23 1.23
CA ARG A 329 18.08 12.66 1.45
C ARG A 329 18.87 13.23 2.61
N HIS A 330 18.90 12.55 3.74
CA HIS A 330 19.68 12.98 4.92
C HIS A 330 21.17 13.04 4.63
N SER A 331 21.70 12.11 3.85
CA SER A 331 23.10 12.12 3.41
C SER A 331 23.43 13.36 2.60
N ARG A 332 22.54 13.80 1.68
CA ARG A 332 22.74 15.04 0.89
C ARG A 332 22.77 16.29 1.78
N ILE A 333 21.91 16.39 2.79
CA ILE A 333 21.88 17.53 3.72
C ILE A 333 23.18 17.61 4.54
N LEU A 334 23.76 16.48 4.93
CA LEU A 334 25.02 16.43 5.69
C LEU A 334 26.24 16.89 4.86
N PHE A 335 26.21 16.71 3.53
CA PHE A 335 27.28 17.11 2.62
C PHE A 335 27.07 18.50 1.96
N THR A 336 25.96 19.17 2.25
CA THR A 336 25.72 20.53 1.74
C THR A 336 26.52 21.56 2.56
N PRO A 337 27.23 22.51 1.96
CA PRO A 337 27.99 23.54 2.67
C PRO A 337 27.12 24.31 3.69
N LEU A 338 27.70 24.68 4.82
CA LEU A 338 27.00 25.34 5.94
C LEU A 338 26.23 26.62 5.54
N THR A 339 26.67 27.32 4.51
CA THR A 339 26.03 28.53 3.95
C THR A 339 24.65 28.27 3.36
N THR A 340 24.41 27.08 2.84
CA THR A 340 23.09 26.66 2.26
C THR A 340 22.18 25.98 3.29
N ARG A 341 22.72 25.52 4.41
CA ARG A 341 21.99 24.80 5.47
C ARG A 341 20.94 25.66 6.20
N LYS A 342 21.15 26.96 6.33
CA LYS A 342 20.28 27.84 7.12
C LYS A 342 18.82 27.92 6.63
N LYS A 343 18.52 27.54 5.38
CA LYS A 343 17.18 27.61 4.79
C LYS A 343 16.32 26.35 4.96
N PHE A 344 16.89 25.21 5.41
CA PHE A 344 16.20 23.91 5.34
C PHE A 344 15.95 23.20 6.67
N VAL A 345 16.33 23.78 7.82
CA VAL A 345 16.27 23.07 9.10
C VAL A 345 15.21 23.66 10.02
N ASN A 346 14.04 23.03 10.11
CA ASN A 346 13.08 23.24 11.19
C ASN A 346 13.58 22.59 12.50
N ASN A 347 13.20 23.16 13.67
CA ASN A 347 13.79 22.86 14.99
C ASN A 347 13.77 21.35 15.43
N ALA A 348 12.82 20.54 14.98
CA ALA A 348 12.79 19.11 15.26
C ALA A 348 13.96 18.35 14.59
N HIS A 349 14.40 18.81 13.43
CA HIS A 349 15.58 18.25 12.71
C HIS A 349 16.90 18.57 13.41
N LYS A 350 16.98 19.69 14.15
CA LYS A 350 18.20 20.08 14.88
C LYS A 350 18.53 19.09 16.01
N GLN A 351 17.55 18.64 16.76
CA GLN A 351 17.78 17.70 17.88
C GLN A 351 18.26 16.33 17.39
N HIS A 352 17.72 15.86 16.26
CA HIS A 352 18.15 14.58 15.65
C HIS A 352 19.57 14.67 15.06
N LEU A 353 19.92 15.80 14.42
CA LEU A 353 21.25 16.04 13.87
C LEU A 353 22.34 16.21 14.96
N VAL A 354 21.98 16.77 16.10
CA VAL A 354 22.90 16.91 17.27
C VAL A 354 23.18 15.53 17.89
N SER A 355 22.16 14.67 18.00
CA SER A 355 22.33 13.29 18.50
C SER A 355 23.23 12.42 17.60
N LEU A 356 23.20 12.67 16.27
CA LEU A 356 24.05 11.99 15.31
C LEU A 356 25.51 12.48 15.29
N LYS A 357 25.77 13.76 15.64
CA LYS A 357 27.12 14.32 15.73
C LYS A 357 27.91 13.80 16.93
N ASN A 358 27.22 13.43 18.01
CA ASN A 358 27.86 12.98 19.25
C ASN A 358 28.24 11.49 19.28
N ARG A 359 27.83 10.71 18.25
CA ARG A 359 28.26 9.31 18.10
C ARG A 359 29.40 9.23 17.07
N LYS A 360 30.64 9.20 17.53
CA LYS A 360 31.86 8.98 16.74
C LYS A 360 32.01 7.55 16.19
N THR A 361 31.00 6.69 16.29
CA THR A 361 30.99 5.38 15.63
C THR A 361 30.49 5.50 14.20
N PHE A 362 31.33 5.11 13.26
CA PHE A 362 31.01 5.00 11.83
C PHE A 362 29.99 3.87 11.67
N ILE A 363 28.70 4.17 11.88
CA ILE A 363 27.63 3.19 11.64
C ILE A 363 27.54 2.98 10.12
N ASP A 364 27.68 1.73 9.69
CA ASP A 364 27.53 1.34 8.28
C ASP A 364 26.19 1.86 7.71
N LYS A 365 26.23 2.31 6.46
CA LYS A 365 25.07 2.86 5.75
C LYS A 365 23.90 1.86 5.71
N LYS A 366 24.20 0.57 5.59
CA LYS A 366 23.21 -0.52 5.60
C LYS A 366 22.57 -0.70 6.99
N GLU A 367 23.33 -0.60 8.05
CA GLU A 367 22.78 -0.63 9.42
C GLU A 367 21.87 0.57 9.69
N ARG A 368 22.21 1.74 9.19
CA ARG A 368 21.35 2.93 9.27
C ARG A 368 20.07 2.74 8.48
N PHE A 369 20.17 2.15 7.28
CA PHE A 369 19.01 1.79 6.48
C PHE A 369 18.10 0.81 7.23
N LEU A 370 18.64 -0.27 7.80
CA LEU A 370 17.85 -1.25 8.55
C LEU A 370 17.12 -0.59 9.73
N ASN A 371 17.78 0.30 10.47
CA ASN A 371 17.13 1.02 11.57
C ASN A 371 15.93 1.87 11.10
N ILE A 372 16.08 2.61 10.00
CA ILE A 372 14.99 3.41 9.42
C ILE A 372 13.88 2.48 8.91
N PHE A 373 14.24 1.40 8.23
CA PHE A 373 13.30 0.42 7.69
C PHE A 373 12.45 -0.22 8.80
N TYR A 374 13.09 -0.70 9.88
CA TYR A 374 12.36 -1.30 11.00
C TYR A 374 11.51 -0.30 11.77
N ASP A 375 11.95 0.94 11.93
CA ASP A 375 11.11 2.00 12.51
C ASP A 375 9.86 2.25 11.61
N ASN A 376 10.03 2.28 10.29
CA ASN A 376 8.94 2.50 9.34
C ASN A 376 7.99 1.29 9.22
N ILE A 377 8.49 0.04 9.28
CA ILE A 377 7.63 -1.16 9.24
C ILE A 377 6.77 -1.27 10.50
N GLN A 378 7.25 -0.82 11.65
CA GLN A 378 6.45 -0.74 12.86
C GLN A 378 5.31 0.25 12.73
N HIS A 379 5.55 1.43 12.13
CA HIS A 379 4.50 2.39 11.85
C HIS A 379 3.46 1.83 10.89
N GLU A 380 3.91 1.12 9.84
CA GLU A 380 3.04 0.45 8.88
C GLU A 380 2.18 -0.63 9.55
N SER A 381 2.76 -1.42 10.47
CA SER A 381 2.05 -2.45 11.23
C SER A 381 0.94 -1.85 12.08
N VAL A 382 1.23 -0.84 12.89
CA VAL A 382 0.21 -0.19 13.74
C VAL A 382 -0.90 0.43 12.91
N PHE A 383 -0.54 1.09 11.80
CA PHE A 383 -1.54 1.69 10.91
C PHE A 383 -2.40 0.62 10.23
N SER A 384 -1.82 -0.50 9.81
CA SER A 384 -2.55 -1.62 9.23
C SER A 384 -3.61 -2.18 10.19
N ILE A 385 -3.22 -2.41 11.45
CA ILE A 385 -4.14 -2.90 12.49
C ILE A 385 -5.21 -1.85 12.80
N PHE A 386 -4.84 -0.56 12.86
CA PHE A 386 -5.81 0.53 13.03
C PHE A 386 -6.87 0.54 11.91
N GLN A 387 -6.45 0.36 10.66
CA GLN A 387 -7.37 0.28 9.53
C GLN A 387 -8.28 -0.95 9.62
N CYS A 388 -7.76 -2.11 10.03
CA CYS A 388 -8.54 -3.31 10.26
C CYS A 388 -9.63 -3.05 11.31
N VAL A 389 -9.25 -2.59 12.51
CA VAL A 389 -10.18 -2.31 13.61
C VAL A 389 -11.23 -1.26 13.23
N LYS A 390 -10.80 -0.18 12.56
CA LYS A 390 -11.70 0.88 12.10
C LYS A 390 -12.75 0.38 11.10
N ILE A 391 -12.36 -0.46 10.15
CA ILE A 391 -13.26 -0.99 9.12
C ILE A 391 -14.25 -1.98 9.74
N LEU A 392 -13.81 -2.83 10.64
CA LEU A 392 -14.71 -3.72 11.38
C LEU A 392 -15.70 -2.92 12.23
N ASN A 393 -15.21 -1.91 12.97
CA ASN A 393 -16.07 -1.03 13.75
C ASN A 393 -17.09 -0.27 12.87
N PHE A 394 -16.69 0.18 11.68
CA PHE A 394 -17.60 0.79 10.71
C PHE A 394 -18.74 -0.15 10.27
N MET A 395 -18.47 -1.46 10.22
CA MET A 395 -19.49 -2.49 9.93
C MET A 395 -20.24 -2.97 11.18
N GLY A 396 -20.02 -2.37 12.37
CA GLY A 396 -20.62 -2.80 13.63
C GLY A 396 -20.02 -4.10 14.17
N LEU A 397 -18.78 -4.43 13.80
CA LEU A 397 -18.06 -5.63 14.20
C LEU A 397 -16.78 -5.29 14.96
N ASP A 398 -16.27 -6.23 15.71
CA ASP A 398 -14.94 -6.23 16.28
C ASP A 398 -14.12 -7.44 15.79
N TYR A 399 -12.84 -7.45 16.12
CA TYR A 399 -11.95 -8.53 15.70
C TYR A 399 -12.28 -9.86 16.40
N ASN A 400 -12.76 -9.83 17.63
CA ASN A 400 -13.11 -11.02 18.39
C ASN A 400 -14.28 -11.75 17.73
N ILE A 401 -15.32 -11.02 17.31
CA ILE A 401 -16.49 -11.59 16.61
C ILE A 401 -16.07 -12.30 15.32
N ILE A 402 -15.25 -11.68 14.48
CA ILE A 402 -14.85 -12.30 13.21
C ILE A 402 -13.87 -13.46 13.37
N SER A 403 -13.05 -13.47 14.44
CA SER A 403 -11.99 -14.47 14.67
C SER A 403 -12.40 -15.64 15.55
N ASN A 404 -13.61 -15.66 16.07
CA ASN A 404 -14.17 -16.77 16.86
C ASN A 404 -15.37 -17.39 16.12
N CYS A 405 -15.14 -18.52 15.45
CA CYS A 405 -16.18 -19.25 14.73
C CYS A 405 -17.09 -19.99 15.70
N ASN A 406 -18.29 -19.46 15.91
CA ASN A 406 -19.44 -20.13 16.51
C ASN A 406 -20.72 -19.68 15.79
N ASP A 407 -21.85 -20.35 16.02
CA ASP A 407 -23.10 -20.10 15.29
C ASP A 407 -23.63 -18.68 15.49
N GLU A 408 -23.48 -18.12 16.70
CA GLU A 408 -23.88 -16.76 17.04
C GLU A 408 -23.07 -15.74 16.23
N ASN A 409 -21.75 -15.79 16.32
CA ASN A 409 -20.85 -14.90 15.59
C ASN A 409 -21.04 -15.03 14.07
N TYR A 410 -21.24 -16.25 13.58
CA TYR A 410 -21.52 -16.49 12.18
C TYR A 410 -22.79 -15.76 11.72
N THR A 411 -23.86 -15.82 12.52
CA THR A 411 -25.13 -15.13 12.24
C THR A 411 -24.94 -13.60 12.24
N ILE A 412 -24.22 -13.06 13.23
CA ILE A 412 -23.91 -11.63 13.33
C ILE A 412 -23.11 -11.17 12.12
N VAL A 413 -22.01 -11.86 11.81
CA VAL A 413 -21.12 -11.47 10.70
C VAL A 413 -21.82 -11.58 9.35
N LYS A 414 -22.63 -12.61 9.11
CA LYS A 414 -23.46 -12.75 7.91
C LYS A 414 -24.35 -11.53 7.67
N LYS A 415 -24.92 -10.97 8.75
CA LYS A 415 -25.80 -9.80 8.68
C LYS A 415 -25.03 -8.51 8.45
N LEU A 416 -23.92 -8.30 9.14
CA LEU A 416 -23.23 -7.01 9.24
C LEU A 416 -22.06 -6.85 8.28
N TYR A 417 -21.31 -7.92 7.98
CA TYR A 417 -20.14 -7.83 7.09
C TYR A 417 -20.57 -7.70 5.62
N LYS A 418 -20.29 -6.56 4.99
CA LYS A 418 -20.68 -6.27 3.61
C LYS A 418 -19.50 -5.71 2.81
N GLU A 419 -19.01 -6.49 1.85
CA GLU A 419 -17.97 -6.06 0.91
C GLU A 419 -18.33 -6.42 -0.54
N GLN A 420 -17.88 -5.57 -1.48
CA GLN A 420 -17.96 -5.80 -2.93
C GLN A 420 -16.59 -5.78 -3.59
N THR A 421 -15.52 -5.89 -2.78
CA THR A 421 -14.14 -5.99 -3.22
C THR A 421 -13.36 -6.76 -2.15
N ASN A 422 -12.05 -6.89 -2.28
CA ASN A 422 -11.21 -7.74 -1.41
C ASN A 422 -10.90 -7.08 -0.05
N VAL A 423 -11.90 -6.53 0.67
CA VAL A 423 -11.70 -5.80 1.94
C VAL A 423 -11.10 -6.70 3.01
N PHE A 424 -11.63 -7.93 3.15
CA PHE A 424 -11.12 -8.88 4.13
C PHE A 424 -9.64 -9.20 3.90
N ALA A 425 -9.27 -9.48 2.67
CA ALA A 425 -7.89 -9.75 2.29
C ALA A 425 -6.97 -8.55 2.58
N TYR A 426 -7.36 -7.34 2.16
CA TYR A 426 -6.53 -6.14 2.25
C TYR A 426 -6.38 -5.57 3.66
N TYR A 427 -7.39 -5.71 4.53
CA TYR A 427 -7.37 -5.07 5.84
C TYR A 427 -7.26 -6.07 6.99
N VAL A 428 -7.92 -7.23 6.92
CA VAL A 428 -7.85 -8.22 7.99
C VAL A 428 -6.62 -9.11 7.83
N ILE A 429 -6.52 -9.84 6.72
CA ILE A 429 -5.39 -10.77 6.51
C ILE A 429 -4.07 -10.01 6.47
N VAL A 430 -3.98 -8.90 5.74
CA VAL A 430 -2.74 -8.10 5.66
C VAL A 430 -2.33 -7.57 7.04
N SER A 431 -3.26 -7.20 7.93
CA SER A 431 -2.90 -6.77 9.28
C SER A 431 -2.23 -7.88 10.09
N ILE A 432 -2.67 -9.14 9.91
CA ILE A 432 -2.02 -10.32 10.52
C ILE A 432 -0.61 -10.51 9.97
N LEU A 433 -0.44 -10.41 8.64
CA LEU A 433 0.84 -10.64 7.97
C LEU A 433 1.88 -9.56 8.35
N ILE A 434 1.49 -8.29 8.32
CA ILE A 434 2.38 -7.16 8.65
C ILE A 434 2.69 -7.11 10.15
N ALA A 435 1.73 -7.43 11.04
CA ALA A 435 2.00 -7.54 12.48
C ALA A 435 3.04 -8.61 12.79
N ASN A 436 3.09 -9.66 11.97
CA ASN A 436 4.05 -10.76 12.08
C ASN A 436 5.16 -10.66 11.02
N PHE A 437 5.60 -9.46 10.67
CA PHE A 437 6.53 -9.18 9.56
C PHE A 437 7.74 -10.12 9.52
N ASN A 438 8.47 -10.27 10.62
CA ASN A 438 9.67 -11.11 10.65
C ASN A 438 9.34 -12.57 10.31
N ASN A 439 8.27 -13.12 10.90
CA ASN A 439 7.82 -14.49 10.63
C ASN A 439 7.32 -14.64 9.18
N PHE A 440 6.68 -13.60 8.63
CA PHE A 440 6.24 -13.60 7.23
C PHE A 440 7.43 -13.63 6.26
N ILE A 441 8.47 -12.82 6.50
CA ILE A 441 9.68 -12.84 5.65
C ILE A 441 10.38 -14.21 5.75
N LEU A 442 10.49 -14.79 6.94
CA LEU A 442 11.05 -16.13 7.11
C LEU A 442 10.21 -17.20 6.39
N TRP A 443 8.89 -17.11 6.49
CA TRP A 443 8.00 -17.99 5.77
C TRP A 443 8.24 -17.88 4.24
N CYS A 444 8.37 -16.68 3.71
CA CYS A 444 8.68 -16.46 2.29
C CYS A 444 10.05 -17.04 1.90
N ILE A 445 11.07 -16.92 2.75
CA ILE A 445 12.40 -17.50 2.51
C ILE A 445 12.32 -19.02 2.43
N ASP A 446 11.54 -19.66 3.30
CA ASP A 446 11.46 -21.10 3.45
C ASP A 446 10.52 -21.78 2.42
N ASN A 447 9.47 -21.07 1.94
CA ASN A 447 8.38 -21.68 1.16
C ASN A 447 8.26 -21.17 -0.28
N ASN A 448 8.80 -20.01 -0.62
CA ASN A 448 8.71 -19.45 -1.96
C ASN A 448 9.77 -20.04 -2.92
N VAL A 449 9.59 -19.86 -4.22
CA VAL A 449 10.63 -20.15 -5.23
C VAL A 449 11.86 -19.27 -5.02
N ASN A 450 11.60 -18.02 -4.66
CA ASN A 450 12.59 -17.02 -4.25
C ASN A 450 11.91 -16.05 -3.27
N LEU A 451 12.57 -14.96 -2.86
CA LEU A 451 12.02 -14.08 -1.84
C LEU A 451 10.59 -13.57 -2.16
N PHE A 452 10.29 -13.28 -3.43
CA PHE A 452 9.01 -12.66 -3.85
C PHE A 452 8.06 -13.62 -4.55
N LYS A 453 8.60 -14.58 -5.32
CA LYS A 453 7.77 -15.44 -6.14
C LYS A 453 7.22 -16.59 -5.32
N PHE A 454 5.91 -16.59 -5.12
CA PHE A 454 5.18 -17.70 -4.52
C PHE A 454 5.39 -18.99 -5.34
N LYS A 455 5.42 -20.12 -4.68
CA LYS A 455 5.52 -21.40 -5.34
C LYS A 455 4.13 -21.88 -5.72
N ASP A 456 3.88 -22.09 -7.01
CA ASP A 456 2.58 -22.40 -7.59
C ASP A 456 2.18 -23.86 -7.34
N ASP A 457 1.97 -24.24 -6.07
CA ASP A 457 1.43 -25.55 -5.68
C ASP A 457 0.51 -25.45 -4.45
N ASP A 458 -0.39 -26.45 -4.32
CA ASP A 458 -1.37 -26.51 -3.24
C ASP A 458 -0.72 -26.62 -1.84
N ALA A 459 0.43 -27.28 -1.74
CA ALA A 459 1.15 -27.42 -0.47
C ALA A 459 1.66 -26.06 0.04
N SER A 460 2.09 -25.20 -0.87
CA SER A 460 2.51 -23.82 -0.54
C SER A 460 1.32 -22.96 -0.13
N VAL A 461 0.17 -23.10 -0.79
CA VAL A 461 -1.09 -22.43 -0.37
C VAL A 461 -1.50 -22.91 1.02
N ASP A 462 -1.48 -24.22 1.28
CA ASP A 462 -1.77 -24.79 2.59
C ASP A 462 -0.81 -24.29 3.67
N SER A 463 0.48 -24.24 3.39
CA SER A 463 1.50 -23.68 4.29
C SER A 463 1.21 -22.20 4.60
N PHE A 464 0.75 -21.42 3.61
CA PHE A 464 0.39 -20.00 3.83
C PHE A 464 -0.84 -19.85 4.73
N ILE A 465 -1.85 -20.69 4.54
CA ILE A 465 -3.02 -20.72 5.42
C ILE A 465 -2.64 -21.13 6.85
N MET A 466 -1.77 -22.15 6.99
CA MET A 466 -1.24 -22.52 8.31
C MET A 466 -0.49 -21.36 8.97
N PHE A 467 0.26 -20.58 8.20
CA PHE A 467 0.89 -19.36 8.72
C PHE A 467 -0.14 -18.39 9.26
N ILE A 468 -1.21 -18.08 8.49
CA ILE A 468 -2.30 -17.20 8.92
C ILE A 468 -2.97 -17.77 10.18
N SER A 469 -3.30 -19.05 10.18
CA SER A 469 -3.96 -19.76 11.29
C SER A 469 -3.14 -19.77 12.60
N LYS A 470 -1.81 -19.78 12.51
CA LYS A 470 -0.93 -19.70 13.67
C LYS A 470 -0.79 -18.29 14.24
N ASN A 471 -1.06 -17.26 13.42
CA ASN A 471 -0.74 -15.86 13.76
C ASN A 471 -1.97 -14.98 13.97
N TYR A 472 -3.18 -15.38 13.57
CA TYR A 472 -4.39 -14.54 13.67
C TYR A 472 -4.81 -14.22 15.11
N LYS A 473 -4.42 -15.04 16.07
CA LYS A 473 -4.60 -14.82 17.51
C LYS A 473 -3.29 -14.66 18.29
N ASN A 474 -2.25 -14.18 17.59
CA ASN A 474 -1.00 -13.83 18.26
C ASN A 474 -1.26 -12.80 19.37
N SER A 475 -0.68 -13.03 20.55
CA SER A 475 -0.93 -12.20 21.74
C SER A 475 -0.57 -10.72 21.54
N GLU A 476 0.49 -10.42 20.78
CA GLU A 476 0.91 -9.04 20.49
C GLU A 476 -0.09 -8.36 19.55
N LEU A 477 -0.59 -9.06 18.52
CA LEU A 477 -1.64 -8.58 17.62
C LEU A 477 -2.92 -8.29 18.41
N LEU A 478 -3.38 -9.22 19.25
CA LEU A 478 -4.60 -9.02 20.06
C LEU A 478 -4.47 -7.86 21.05
N GLN A 479 -3.32 -7.68 21.68
CA GLN A 479 -3.07 -6.52 22.56
C GLN A 479 -3.15 -5.20 21.81
N MET A 480 -2.59 -5.13 20.59
CA MET A 480 -2.68 -3.94 19.74
C MET A 480 -4.13 -3.67 19.31
N ILE A 481 -4.87 -4.71 18.91
CA ILE A 481 -6.26 -4.61 18.52
C ILE A 481 -7.08 -4.01 19.66
N VAL A 482 -7.06 -4.61 20.85
CA VAL A 482 -7.78 -4.12 22.03
C VAL A 482 -7.42 -2.68 22.38
N GLY A 483 -6.13 -2.31 22.26
CA GLY A 483 -5.68 -0.94 22.48
C GLY A 483 -6.25 0.05 21.47
N LEU A 484 -6.36 -0.36 20.20
CA LEU A 484 -6.90 0.48 19.12
C LEU A 484 -8.42 0.55 19.09
N GLU A 485 -9.13 -0.52 19.51
CA GLU A 485 -10.58 -0.51 19.73
C GLU A 485 -10.94 0.52 20.81
N LYS A 486 -10.33 0.47 21.99
CA LYS A 486 -10.49 1.47 23.05
C LYS A 486 -10.18 2.89 22.60
N ARG A 487 -9.22 3.06 21.69
CA ARG A 487 -8.91 4.37 21.12
C ARG A 487 -10.04 4.88 20.23
N LEU A 488 -10.65 4.02 19.42
CA LEU A 488 -11.78 4.40 18.57
C LEU A 488 -13.01 4.81 19.36
N GLU A 489 -13.23 4.21 20.54
CA GLU A 489 -14.29 4.62 21.48
C GLU A 489 -14.06 6.06 22.01
N ASN A 490 -12.80 6.45 22.25
CA ASN A 490 -12.40 7.74 22.80
C ASN A 490 -11.93 8.74 21.72
N LYS A 491 -12.48 8.67 20.50
CA LYS A 491 -12.12 9.52 19.37
C LYS A 491 -12.36 11.01 19.62
N THR A 492 -11.45 11.86 19.11
CA THR A 492 -11.57 13.33 19.18
C THR A 492 -12.05 13.92 17.87
N SER A 493 -12.65 15.13 17.92
CA SER A 493 -13.18 15.84 16.74
C SER A 493 -12.11 16.17 15.66
N ASN A 494 -10.84 16.15 16.01
CA ASN A 494 -9.73 16.50 15.10
C ASN A 494 -9.22 15.32 14.27
N GLU A 495 -9.79 14.11 14.40
CA GLU A 495 -9.31 12.90 13.74
C GLU A 495 -10.13 12.49 12.50
N GLU A 496 -11.03 13.33 12.00
CA GLU A 496 -11.93 13.05 10.88
C GLU A 496 -11.19 12.48 9.65
N THR A 497 -10.06 13.06 9.29
CA THR A 497 -9.25 12.59 8.15
C THR A 497 -8.72 11.17 8.38
N LEU A 498 -8.28 10.85 9.60
CA LEU A 498 -7.80 9.52 9.98
C LEU A 498 -8.94 8.51 10.02
N LEU A 499 -10.10 8.93 10.52
CA LEU A 499 -11.28 8.07 10.65
C LEU A 499 -11.95 7.79 9.30
N SER A 500 -11.97 8.77 8.39
CA SER A 500 -12.60 8.62 7.07
C SER A 500 -11.73 7.92 6.03
N THR A 501 -10.41 7.93 6.18
CA THR A 501 -9.52 7.39 5.14
C THR A 501 -9.57 5.87 5.02
N MET A 502 -9.57 5.36 3.79
CA MET A 502 -9.41 3.95 3.44
C MET A 502 -8.01 3.67 2.87
N ARG A 503 -7.02 4.52 3.15
CA ARG A 503 -5.62 4.25 2.78
C ARG A 503 -5.15 2.93 3.42
N MET A 504 -4.31 2.21 2.69
CA MET A 504 -3.76 0.94 3.16
C MET A 504 -2.38 1.09 3.78
N SER A 505 -1.61 2.13 3.39
CA SER A 505 -0.27 2.40 3.92
C SER A 505 -0.21 3.77 4.60
N VAL A 506 0.55 3.87 5.69
CA VAL A 506 0.84 5.15 6.35
C VAL A 506 1.94 5.93 5.64
N LEU A 507 2.79 5.24 4.87
CA LEU A 507 3.88 5.82 4.09
C LEU A 507 3.50 5.95 2.61
N GLY A 508 4.16 6.85 1.89
CA GLY A 508 3.96 7.01 0.45
C GLY A 508 3.07 8.17 0.07
N GLY A 509 3.45 9.35 0.47
CA GLY A 509 2.98 10.60 -0.11
C GLY A 509 3.89 11.10 -1.22
N ASN A 510 3.52 12.22 -1.82
CA ASN A 510 4.28 12.91 -2.88
C ASN A 510 5.58 13.54 -2.32
N ARG A 511 6.51 12.72 -1.83
CA ARG A 511 7.85 13.18 -1.45
C ARG A 511 8.82 13.05 -2.61
#